data_b1fbc06ed322d7171e818865cc0ce116
#
_entry.id   b1fbc06ed322d7171e818865cc0ce116
#
_cell.length_a   1.000
_cell.length_b   1.000
_cell.length_c   1.000
_cell.angle_alpha   90.00
_cell.angle_beta   90.00
_cell.angle_gamma   90.00
#
_symmetry.space_group_name_H-M   'P 1'
#
loop_
_entity.id
_entity.type
_entity.pdbx_description
1 polymer ?
#
loop_
_entity_poly.entity_id
_entity_poly.type
_entity_poly.pdbx_seq_one_letter_code
_entity_poly.pdbx_strand_id
1 'polypeptide(L)'
;IYIHNIYGLTETTSPSHCVPIGTRAPVDPTSGALSVGVPVYGTVVRVVGDDGRVLPAGEVGEIVTSGPQVVPGYWGRPEESERAIPGGALHTGDVGFMDADGWFYVVDRKKDQINAAGYKVWPREVEDVLYGHPAVREAAVVGVPDAYRGETVKAFVSLRPGERADADELIAFCRERMAAYKYPRVVELVDELPRTASGKVLRRVLRDR
;
A
#
# COMPACT_ATOMS: atom_id res chain seq x y z
N ILE A 1 10.78 24.35 -3.91
CA ILE A 1 11.60 23.11 -4.05
C ILE A 1 10.78 22.14 -4.87
N TYR A 2 11.35 21.61 -5.94
CA TYR A 2 10.73 20.55 -6.73
C TYR A 2 11.11 19.19 -6.16
N ILE A 3 10.10 18.38 -5.78
CA ILE A 3 10.31 17.02 -5.29
C ILE A 3 9.94 16.07 -6.41
N HIS A 4 10.91 15.28 -6.87
CA HIS A 4 10.72 14.31 -7.93
C HIS A 4 10.27 12.98 -7.33
N ASN A 5 9.11 12.45 -7.77
CA ASN A 5 8.63 11.18 -7.30
C ASN A 5 9.21 10.03 -8.14
N ILE A 6 9.73 9.03 -7.46
CA ILE A 6 10.27 7.81 -8.05
C ILE A 6 9.78 6.58 -7.26
N TYR A 7 9.68 5.45 -7.92
CA TYR A 7 9.33 4.18 -7.29
C TYR A 7 10.32 3.09 -7.70
N GLY A 8 10.67 2.26 -6.75
CA GLY A 8 11.53 1.09 -6.94
C GLY A 8 11.76 0.35 -5.64
N LEU A 9 12.39 -0.79 -5.75
CA LEU A 9 12.73 -1.69 -4.66
C LEU A 9 14.22 -2.01 -4.71
N THR A 10 14.74 -2.65 -3.66
CA THR A 10 16.11 -3.18 -3.64
C THR A 10 16.34 -4.14 -4.81
N GLU A 11 15.34 -4.94 -5.12
CA GLU A 11 15.35 -5.92 -6.21
C GLU A 11 15.38 -5.28 -7.62
N THR A 12 15.08 -4.00 -7.73
CA THR A 12 15.22 -3.25 -8.99
C THR A 12 16.50 -2.43 -9.06
N THR A 13 17.39 -2.50 -8.06
CA THR A 13 18.69 -1.77 -7.94
C THR A 13 18.63 -0.26 -8.19
N SER A 14 17.60 0.22 -8.79
CA SER A 14 17.31 1.60 -9.21
C SER A 14 15.81 1.78 -9.36
N PRO A 15 15.30 3.00 -9.53
CA PRO A 15 13.88 3.20 -9.80
C PRO A 15 13.41 2.37 -11.00
N SER A 16 12.28 1.70 -10.85
CA SER A 16 11.57 1.08 -11.96
C SER A 16 10.58 2.06 -12.61
N HIS A 17 10.14 3.07 -11.87
CA HIS A 17 9.27 4.13 -12.35
C HIS A 17 9.80 5.51 -11.93
N CYS A 18 9.53 6.48 -12.76
CA CYS A 18 9.95 7.86 -12.52
C CYS A 18 8.91 8.82 -13.12
N VAL A 19 8.62 9.89 -12.41
CA VAL A 19 7.87 11.02 -13.00
C VAL A 19 8.80 11.73 -13.99
N PRO A 20 8.41 11.92 -15.26
CA PRO A 20 9.25 12.62 -16.23
C PRO A 20 9.63 14.03 -15.78
N ILE A 21 10.87 14.42 -16.03
CA ILE A 21 11.38 15.74 -15.67
C ILE A 21 10.52 16.85 -16.31
N GLY A 22 10.16 17.85 -15.51
CA GLY A 22 9.30 18.94 -15.96
C GLY A 22 7.80 18.63 -15.97
N THR A 23 7.41 17.41 -15.60
CA THR A 23 6.01 17.00 -15.50
C THR A 23 5.59 16.90 -14.04
N ARG A 24 4.34 17.25 -13.74
CA ARG A 24 3.73 16.98 -12.43
C ARG A 24 3.18 15.54 -12.40
N ALA A 25 3.46 14.82 -11.33
CA ALA A 25 2.79 13.55 -11.07
C ALA A 25 1.28 13.77 -10.96
N PRO A 26 0.45 13.07 -11.73
CA PRO A 26 -1.00 13.15 -11.58
C PRO A 26 -1.43 12.49 -10.25
N VAL A 27 -2.58 12.95 -9.75
CA VAL A 27 -3.26 12.37 -8.59
C VAL A 27 -4.50 11.66 -9.11
N ASP A 28 -4.66 10.40 -8.77
CA ASP A 28 -5.89 9.68 -9.13
C ASP A 28 -7.10 10.29 -8.41
N PRO A 29 -8.13 10.74 -9.14
CA PRO A 29 -9.27 11.43 -8.54
C PRO A 29 -10.15 10.54 -7.65
N THR A 30 -10.05 9.22 -7.81
CA THR A 30 -10.88 8.25 -7.07
C THR A 30 -10.23 7.87 -5.74
N SER A 31 -8.94 7.54 -5.76
CA SER A 31 -8.21 7.08 -4.57
C SER A 31 -7.41 8.20 -3.88
N GLY A 32 -7.19 9.33 -4.54
CA GLY A 32 -6.29 10.38 -4.06
C GLY A 32 -4.81 9.99 -4.14
N ALA A 33 -4.47 8.83 -4.70
CA ALA A 33 -3.10 8.35 -4.80
C ALA A 33 -2.28 9.22 -5.76
N LEU A 34 -1.10 9.64 -5.32
CA LEU A 34 -0.13 10.31 -6.19
C LEU A 34 0.56 9.25 -7.06
N SER A 35 0.63 9.51 -8.37
CA SER A 35 1.34 8.62 -9.30
C SER A 35 2.81 8.46 -8.92
N VAL A 36 3.31 7.24 -9.06
CA VAL A 36 4.74 6.90 -8.91
C VAL A 36 5.53 7.09 -10.22
N GLY A 37 4.86 7.54 -11.27
CA GLY A 37 5.47 7.79 -12.57
C GLY A 37 5.15 6.73 -13.62
N VAL A 38 5.92 6.79 -14.69
CA VAL A 38 5.91 5.82 -15.80
C VAL A 38 7.16 4.93 -15.73
N PRO A 39 7.15 3.73 -16.35
CA PRO A 39 8.32 2.86 -16.38
C PRO A 39 9.54 3.57 -16.97
N VAL A 40 10.72 3.36 -16.36
CA VAL A 40 11.97 3.87 -16.91
C VAL A 40 12.38 3.08 -18.15
N TYR A 41 13.31 3.64 -18.95
CA TYR A 41 13.76 3.02 -20.19
C TYR A 41 14.20 1.55 -20.01
N GLY A 42 13.76 0.69 -20.92
CA GLY A 42 14.06 -0.74 -20.90
C GLY A 42 13.28 -1.57 -19.89
N THR A 43 12.33 -0.94 -19.15
CA THR A 43 11.50 -1.60 -18.16
C THR A 43 10.13 -1.95 -18.73
N VAL A 44 9.72 -3.18 -18.55
CA VAL A 44 8.35 -3.64 -18.84
C VAL A 44 7.62 -3.87 -17.53
N VAL A 45 6.50 -3.19 -17.36
CA VAL A 45 5.67 -3.33 -16.17
C VAL A 45 4.26 -3.82 -16.56
N ARG A 46 3.73 -4.71 -15.75
CA ARG A 46 2.38 -5.24 -15.90
C ARG A 46 1.67 -5.17 -14.57
N VAL A 47 0.36 -4.98 -14.60
CA VAL A 47 -0.53 -5.20 -13.46
C VAL A 47 -1.14 -6.58 -13.62
N VAL A 48 -1.02 -7.44 -12.61
CA VAL A 48 -1.37 -8.86 -12.70
C VAL A 48 -2.40 -9.20 -11.63
N GLY A 49 -3.47 -9.86 -12.02
CA GLY A 49 -4.51 -10.35 -11.13
C GLY A 49 -4.08 -11.56 -10.32
N ASP A 50 -4.90 -11.96 -9.33
CA ASP A 50 -4.64 -13.15 -8.51
C ASP A 50 -4.68 -14.46 -9.32
N ASP A 51 -5.28 -14.45 -10.50
CA ASP A 51 -5.31 -15.56 -11.46
C ASP A 51 -4.11 -15.59 -12.42
N GLY A 52 -3.16 -14.68 -12.25
CA GLY A 52 -1.95 -14.55 -13.07
C GLY A 52 -2.15 -13.86 -14.41
N ARG A 53 -3.35 -13.39 -14.75
CA ARG A 53 -3.62 -12.65 -15.99
C ARG A 53 -3.20 -11.19 -15.87
N VAL A 54 -2.69 -10.63 -16.98
CA VAL A 54 -2.44 -9.20 -17.09
C VAL A 54 -3.78 -8.47 -17.14
N LEU A 55 -3.91 -7.47 -16.28
CA LEU A 55 -5.11 -6.65 -16.17
C LEU A 55 -5.05 -5.42 -17.09
N PRO A 56 -6.19 -4.97 -17.60
CA PRO A 56 -6.28 -3.73 -18.37
C PRO A 56 -6.06 -2.50 -17.49
N ALA A 57 -5.91 -1.33 -18.12
CA ALA A 57 -5.81 -0.05 -17.42
C ALA A 57 -7.02 0.20 -16.51
N GLY A 58 -6.76 0.74 -15.33
CA GLY A 58 -7.75 1.03 -14.29
C GLY A 58 -8.05 -0.13 -13.35
N GLU A 59 -7.67 -1.36 -13.68
CA GLU A 59 -7.87 -2.50 -12.78
C GLU A 59 -6.71 -2.66 -11.80
N VAL A 60 -7.04 -2.98 -10.55
CA VAL A 60 -6.09 -3.11 -9.44
C VAL A 60 -5.56 -4.53 -9.34
N GLY A 61 -4.24 -4.69 -9.34
CA GLY A 61 -3.55 -5.97 -9.20
C GLY A 61 -2.12 -5.80 -8.72
N GLU A 62 -1.35 -6.89 -8.70
CA GLU A 62 0.06 -6.85 -8.33
C GLU A 62 0.90 -6.21 -9.45
N ILE A 63 1.78 -5.28 -9.09
CA ILE A 63 2.75 -4.69 -10.01
C ILE A 63 3.87 -5.71 -10.23
N VAL A 64 4.07 -6.13 -11.48
CA VAL A 64 5.13 -7.05 -11.89
C VAL A 64 6.06 -6.33 -12.85
N THR A 65 7.36 -6.35 -12.55
CA THR A 65 8.39 -5.56 -13.27
C THR A 65 9.46 -6.46 -13.85
N SER A 66 9.79 -6.24 -15.10
CA SER A 66 10.92 -6.90 -15.80
C SER A 66 11.81 -5.85 -16.45
N GLY A 67 13.12 -6.07 -16.44
CA GLY A 67 14.05 -5.14 -17.05
C GLY A 67 15.49 -5.39 -16.60
N PRO A 68 16.46 -4.69 -17.20
CA PRO A 68 17.89 -4.90 -16.91
C PRO A 68 18.28 -4.52 -15.47
N GLN A 69 17.48 -3.73 -14.77
CA GLN A 69 17.69 -3.32 -13.39
C GLN A 69 17.19 -4.35 -12.37
N VAL A 70 16.40 -5.35 -12.80
CA VAL A 70 15.93 -6.43 -11.90
C VAL A 70 17.09 -7.36 -11.58
N VAL A 71 17.36 -7.58 -10.29
CA VAL A 71 18.41 -8.50 -9.85
C VAL A 71 18.12 -9.93 -10.27
N PRO A 72 19.15 -10.78 -10.49
CA PRO A 72 18.93 -12.17 -10.88
C PRO A 72 18.36 -13.04 -9.75
N GLY A 73 18.41 -12.58 -8.50
CA GLY A 73 17.89 -13.28 -7.34
C GLY A 73 18.55 -12.88 -6.03
N TYR A 74 18.19 -13.56 -4.96
CA TYR A 74 18.77 -13.38 -3.63
C TYR A 74 19.95 -14.32 -3.43
N TRP A 75 21.05 -13.78 -2.89
CA TRP A 75 22.27 -14.55 -2.67
C TRP A 75 22.04 -15.74 -1.72
N GLY A 76 22.38 -16.94 -2.19
CA GLY A 76 22.20 -18.17 -1.41
C GLY A 76 20.76 -18.59 -1.13
N ARG A 77 19.76 -17.99 -1.85
CA ARG A 77 18.35 -18.26 -1.65
C ARG A 77 17.61 -18.54 -2.96
N PRO A 78 17.86 -19.70 -3.58
CA PRO A 78 17.29 -20.01 -4.88
C PRO A 78 15.75 -20.13 -4.87
N GLU A 79 15.18 -20.73 -3.83
CA GLU A 79 13.72 -20.90 -3.71
C GLU A 79 12.97 -19.58 -3.55
N GLU A 80 13.51 -18.66 -2.74
CA GLU A 80 12.95 -17.32 -2.57
C GLU A 80 13.12 -16.50 -3.86
N SER A 81 14.23 -16.68 -4.55
CA SER A 81 14.50 -16.03 -5.83
C SER A 81 13.50 -16.45 -6.89
N GLU A 82 13.27 -17.75 -7.04
CA GLU A 82 12.28 -18.28 -8.00
C GLU A 82 10.86 -17.82 -7.69
N ARG A 83 10.50 -17.71 -6.41
CA ARG A 83 9.18 -17.19 -6.00
C ARG A 83 9.02 -15.70 -6.27
N ALA A 84 10.06 -14.90 -6.03
CA ALA A 84 9.99 -13.45 -6.18
C ALA A 84 10.20 -13.00 -7.64
N ILE A 85 11.05 -13.72 -8.42
CA ILE A 85 11.49 -13.31 -9.74
C ILE A 85 11.34 -14.48 -10.74
N PRO A 86 10.16 -15.11 -10.85
CA PRO A 86 9.96 -16.22 -11.77
C PRO A 86 10.20 -15.75 -13.21
N GLY A 87 11.07 -16.46 -13.93
CA GLY A 87 11.38 -16.14 -15.34
C GLY A 87 11.92 -14.72 -15.59
N GLY A 88 12.55 -14.09 -14.58
CA GLY A 88 13.10 -12.74 -14.68
C GLY A 88 12.07 -11.61 -14.49
N ALA A 89 10.85 -11.93 -14.09
CA ALA A 89 9.80 -10.98 -13.79
C ALA A 89 9.63 -10.83 -12.26
N LEU A 90 9.99 -9.68 -11.72
CA LEU A 90 9.88 -9.40 -10.30
C LEU A 90 8.41 -9.19 -9.91
N HIS A 91 7.89 -10.05 -9.05
CA HIS A 91 6.66 -9.83 -8.31
C HIS A 91 6.95 -8.91 -7.13
N THR A 92 6.55 -7.64 -7.24
CA THR A 92 6.95 -6.61 -6.26
C THR A 92 6.30 -6.78 -4.89
N GLY A 93 5.19 -7.50 -4.83
CA GLY A 93 4.33 -7.56 -3.66
C GLY A 93 3.58 -6.25 -3.39
N ASP A 94 3.74 -5.24 -4.23
CA ASP A 94 2.98 -3.99 -4.19
C ASP A 94 1.79 -4.10 -5.14
N VAL A 95 0.64 -3.63 -4.68
CA VAL A 95 -0.61 -3.62 -5.44
C VAL A 95 -0.86 -2.21 -5.94
N GLY A 96 -1.28 -2.12 -7.19
CA GLY A 96 -1.54 -0.86 -7.85
C GLY A 96 -2.30 -1.02 -9.14
N PHE A 97 -2.37 0.03 -9.90
CA PHE A 97 -2.98 0.04 -11.23
C PHE A 97 -2.21 0.98 -12.16
N MET A 98 -2.47 0.83 -13.45
CA MET A 98 -2.00 1.75 -14.49
C MET A 98 -3.22 2.46 -15.05
N ASP A 99 -3.16 3.78 -15.26
CA ASP A 99 -4.23 4.50 -15.95
C ASP A 99 -4.13 4.38 -17.49
N ALA A 100 -5.08 4.99 -18.19
CA ALA A 100 -5.13 4.95 -19.65
C ALA A 100 -3.95 5.69 -20.32
N ASP A 101 -3.31 6.61 -19.61
CA ASP A 101 -2.18 7.39 -20.09
C ASP A 101 -0.82 6.73 -19.73
N GLY A 102 -0.84 5.56 -19.07
CA GLY A 102 0.34 4.78 -18.71
C GLY A 102 1.02 5.20 -17.42
N TRP A 103 0.36 6.00 -16.57
CA TRP A 103 0.84 6.33 -15.25
C TRP A 103 0.50 5.22 -14.25
N PHE A 104 1.46 4.90 -13.39
CA PHE A 104 1.28 3.89 -12.36
C PHE A 104 0.99 4.51 -10.99
N TYR A 105 0.14 3.83 -10.23
CA TYR A 105 -0.26 4.21 -8.88
C TYR A 105 -0.12 3.01 -7.95
N VAL A 106 0.53 3.20 -6.82
CA VAL A 106 0.66 2.18 -5.78
C VAL A 106 -0.43 2.41 -4.74
N VAL A 107 -1.27 1.40 -4.55
CA VAL A 107 -2.38 1.44 -3.61
C VAL A 107 -1.95 0.95 -2.24
N ASP A 108 -1.36 -0.26 -2.17
CA ASP A 108 -0.89 -0.87 -0.91
C ASP A 108 0.03 -2.06 -1.17
N ARG A 109 0.35 -2.82 -0.12
CA ARG A 109 1.07 -4.09 -0.20
C ARG A 109 0.14 -5.29 -0.20
N LYS A 110 0.37 -6.25 -1.10
CA LYS A 110 -0.44 -7.48 -1.23
C LYS A 110 -0.55 -8.23 0.10
N LYS A 111 0.54 -8.37 0.85
CA LYS A 111 0.59 -9.06 2.15
C LYS A 111 -0.12 -8.33 3.29
N ASP A 112 -0.42 -7.04 3.10
CA ASP A 112 -1.08 -6.22 4.12
C ASP A 112 -2.59 -6.08 3.85
N GLN A 113 -3.09 -6.65 2.74
CA GLN A 113 -4.51 -6.71 2.42
C GLN A 113 -5.29 -7.41 3.55
N ILE A 114 -6.38 -6.80 3.95
CA ILE A 114 -7.32 -7.34 4.95
C ILE A 114 -8.48 -7.99 4.22
N ASN A 115 -8.81 -9.23 4.59
CA ASN A 115 -9.96 -9.94 4.03
C ASN A 115 -11.13 -9.90 5.01
N ALA A 116 -11.91 -8.82 4.97
CA ALA A 116 -13.07 -8.64 5.83
C ALA A 116 -14.33 -9.28 5.21
N ALA A 117 -14.66 -10.50 5.63
CA ALA A 117 -15.82 -11.27 5.12
C ALA A 117 -15.82 -11.44 3.59
N GLY A 118 -14.66 -11.71 2.97
CA GLY A 118 -14.50 -11.85 1.53
C GLY A 118 -14.27 -10.54 0.77
N TYR A 119 -14.40 -9.40 1.45
CA TYR A 119 -14.09 -8.09 0.85
C TYR A 119 -12.63 -7.70 1.12
N LYS A 120 -11.95 -7.28 0.06
CA LYS A 120 -10.57 -6.77 0.15
C LYS A 120 -10.57 -5.35 0.67
N VAL A 121 -9.88 -5.12 1.78
CA VAL A 121 -9.68 -3.79 2.35
C VAL A 121 -8.19 -3.48 2.37
N TRP A 122 -7.84 -2.32 1.85
CA TRP A 122 -6.47 -1.83 1.84
C TRP A 122 -6.22 -0.96 3.06
N PRO A 123 -5.24 -1.32 3.93
CA PRO A 123 -4.90 -0.53 5.12
C PRO A 123 -4.73 0.95 4.84
N ARG A 124 -4.03 1.30 3.76
CA ARG A 124 -3.74 2.69 3.41
C ARG A 124 -5.01 3.52 3.14
N GLU A 125 -6.00 2.94 2.50
CA GLU A 125 -7.28 3.64 2.24
C GLU A 125 -7.96 4.06 3.57
N VAL A 126 -7.87 3.21 4.57
CA VAL A 126 -8.42 3.50 5.92
C VAL A 126 -7.53 4.51 6.65
N GLU A 127 -6.22 4.37 6.55
CA GLU A 127 -5.23 5.30 7.13
C GLU A 127 -5.42 6.72 6.55
N ASP A 128 -5.60 6.85 5.24
CA ASP A 128 -5.78 8.14 4.57
C ASP A 128 -7.06 8.85 5.06
N VAL A 129 -8.15 8.12 5.29
CA VAL A 129 -9.36 8.68 5.90
C VAL A 129 -9.10 9.12 7.34
N LEU A 130 -8.41 8.31 8.15
CA LEU A 130 -8.05 8.67 9.53
C LEU A 130 -7.15 9.92 9.59
N TYR A 131 -6.21 10.08 8.66
CA TYR A 131 -5.38 11.29 8.55
C TYR A 131 -6.19 12.56 8.26
N GLY A 132 -7.39 12.43 7.70
CA GLY A 132 -8.33 13.54 7.52
C GLY A 132 -8.95 14.05 8.83
N HIS A 133 -8.83 13.31 9.93
CA HIS A 133 -9.34 13.74 11.24
C HIS A 133 -8.35 14.71 11.91
N PRO A 134 -8.80 15.88 12.41
CA PRO A 134 -7.89 16.94 12.91
C PRO A 134 -7.02 16.50 14.08
N ALA A 135 -7.52 15.63 14.96
CA ALA A 135 -6.78 15.13 16.11
C ALA A 135 -5.75 14.04 15.78
N VAL A 136 -5.82 13.40 14.60
CA VAL A 136 -4.94 12.29 14.27
C VAL A 136 -3.56 12.79 13.85
N ARG A 137 -2.53 12.29 14.52
CA ARG A 137 -1.12 12.49 14.16
C ARG A 137 -0.66 11.40 13.21
N GLU A 138 -0.88 10.14 13.59
CA GLU A 138 -0.48 8.96 12.82
C GLU A 138 -1.50 7.85 12.97
N ALA A 139 -1.67 7.07 11.93
CA ALA A 139 -2.50 5.88 11.93
C ALA A 139 -1.78 4.71 11.27
N ALA A 140 -2.01 3.51 11.78
CA ALA A 140 -1.59 2.26 11.15
C ALA A 140 -2.74 1.25 11.25
N VAL A 141 -3.09 0.65 10.13
CA VAL A 141 -4.23 -0.26 10.01
C VAL A 141 -3.73 -1.67 9.70
N VAL A 142 -4.34 -2.64 10.37
CA VAL A 142 -4.06 -4.07 10.17
C VAL A 142 -5.35 -4.89 10.22
N GLY A 143 -5.32 -6.07 9.61
CA GLY A 143 -6.33 -7.11 9.84
C GLY A 143 -6.04 -7.83 11.14
N VAL A 144 -7.08 -8.07 11.92
CA VAL A 144 -7.04 -8.93 13.10
C VAL A 144 -8.11 -10.01 13.00
N PRO A 145 -7.92 -11.20 13.60
CA PRO A 145 -8.91 -12.27 13.56
C PRO A 145 -10.28 -11.82 14.08
N ASP A 146 -11.33 -12.21 13.38
CA ASP A 146 -12.73 -11.97 13.77
C ASP A 146 -13.54 -13.25 13.54
N ALA A 147 -14.29 -13.69 14.56
CA ALA A 147 -15.02 -14.95 14.54
C ALA A 147 -16.09 -15.02 13.44
N TYR A 148 -16.66 -13.88 13.05
CA TYR A 148 -17.72 -13.81 12.04
C TYR A 148 -17.19 -13.47 10.64
N ARG A 149 -16.19 -12.58 10.56
CA ARG A 149 -15.66 -12.05 9.30
C ARG A 149 -14.39 -12.72 8.82
N GLY A 150 -13.80 -13.64 9.59
CA GLY A 150 -12.46 -14.16 9.39
C GLY A 150 -11.41 -13.13 9.83
N GLU A 151 -11.41 -11.96 9.20
CA GLU A 151 -10.64 -10.79 9.62
C GLU A 151 -11.52 -9.56 9.74
N THR A 152 -11.15 -8.66 10.64
CA THR A 152 -11.72 -7.31 10.74
C THR A 152 -10.65 -6.24 10.74
N VAL A 153 -11.05 -5.03 10.39
CA VAL A 153 -10.15 -3.88 10.31
C VAL A 153 -9.93 -3.30 11.71
N LYS A 154 -8.67 -3.27 12.15
CA LYS A 154 -8.22 -2.62 13.39
C LYS A 154 -7.27 -1.48 13.05
N ALA A 155 -7.51 -0.30 13.63
CA ALA A 155 -6.64 0.86 13.52
C ALA A 155 -5.93 1.14 14.84
N PHE A 156 -4.63 1.42 14.76
CA PHE A 156 -3.82 1.99 15.84
C PHE A 156 -3.60 3.46 15.52
N VAL A 157 -3.98 4.34 16.43
CA VAL A 157 -3.97 5.78 16.18
C VAL A 157 -3.21 6.50 17.28
N SER A 158 -2.28 7.38 16.90
CA SER A 158 -1.69 8.35 17.81
C SER A 158 -2.25 9.74 17.54
N LEU A 159 -2.55 10.46 18.61
CA LEU A 159 -3.13 11.80 18.51
C LEU A 159 -2.04 12.88 18.49
N ARG A 160 -2.40 14.03 17.94
CA ARG A 160 -1.55 15.23 17.98
C ARG A 160 -1.44 15.74 19.42
N PRO A 161 -0.31 16.35 19.81
CA PRO A 161 -0.16 16.94 21.13
C PRO A 161 -1.27 17.97 21.41
N GLY A 162 -1.94 17.79 22.54
CA GLY A 162 -3.05 18.67 22.98
C GLY A 162 -4.43 18.34 22.40
N GLU A 163 -4.50 17.50 21.37
CA GLU A 163 -5.77 17.06 20.79
C GLU A 163 -6.36 15.87 21.56
N ARG A 164 -7.67 15.69 21.43
CA ARG A 164 -8.43 14.60 22.04
C ARG A 164 -9.40 14.02 21.02
N ALA A 165 -9.48 12.73 21.00
CA ALA A 165 -10.51 11.95 20.33
C ALA A 165 -10.59 10.59 21.02
N ASP A 166 -11.76 9.96 21.03
CA ASP A 166 -11.89 8.59 21.49
C ASP A 166 -12.05 7.61 20.32
N ALA A 167 -12.05 6.32 20.63
CA ALA A 167 -12.16 5.27 19.63
C ALA A 167 -13.47 5.33 18.85
N ASP A 168 -14.58 5.61 19.55
CA ASP A 168 -15.91 5.64 18.95
C ASP A 168 -16.07 6.83 17.99
N GLU A 169 -15.49 7.98 18.33
CA GLU A 169 -15.44 9.16 17.47
C GLU A 169 -14.69 8.86 16.17
N LEU A 170 -13.50 8.23 16.25
CA LEU A 170 -12.71 7.88 15.09
C LEU A 170 -13.38 6.82 14.21
N ILE A 171 -14.04 5.83 14.82
CA ILE A 171 -14.86 4.84 14.10
C ILE A 171 -16.02 5.52 13.37
N ALA A 172 -16.75 6.42 14.06
CA ALA A 172 -17.85 7.18 13.46
C ALA A 172 -17.37 8.04 12.29
N PHE A 173 -16.24 8.73 12.44
CA PHE A 173 -15.63 9.54 11.40
C PHE A 173 -15.34 8.73 10.14
N CYS A 174 -14.75 7.52 10.29
CA CYS A 174 -14.49 6.62 9.17
C CYS A 174 -15.77 6.05 8.56
N ARG A 175 -16.75 5.68 9.39
CA ARG A 175 -18.03 5.10 8.95
C ARG A 175 -18.82 6.04 8.04
N GLU A 176 -18.75 7.35 8.26
CA GLU A 176 -19.41 8.34 7.42
C GLU A 176 -18.76 8.54 6.06
N ARG A 177 -17.48 8.12 5.91
CA ARG A 177 -16.63 8.42 4.75
C ARG A 177 -16.23 7.20 3.94
N MET A 178 -16.57 6.01 4.42
CA MET A 178 -16.16 4.73 3.83
C MET A 178 -17.32 3.77 3.69
N ALA A 179 -17.15 2.80 2.78
CA ALA A 179 -18.09 1.69 2.65
C ALA A 179 -18.14 0.86 3.96
N ALA A 180 -19.30 0.27 4.24
CA ALA A 180 -19.60 -0.41 5.51
C ALA A 180 -18.62 -1.55 5.86
N TYR A 181 -17.96 -2.17 4.88
CA TYR A 181 -16.99 -3.25 5.10
C TYR A 181 -15.56 -2.74 5.31
N LYS A 182 -15.27 -1.45 5.04
CA LYS A 182 -13.91 -0.88 5.06
C LYS A 182 -13.53 -0.21 6.36
N TYR A 183 -14.48 0.46 7.04
CA TYR A 183 -14.14 1.23 8.23
C TYR A 183 -13.68 0.35 9.39
N PRO A 184 -12.76 0.83 10.25
CA PRO A 184 -12.23 0.06 11.37
C PRO A 184 -13.33 -0.26 12.37
N ARG A 185 -13.38 -1.50 12.84
CA ARG A 185 -14.29 -1.96 13.91
C ARG A 185 -13.68 -1.80 15.28
N VAL A 186 -12.37 -1.73 15.32
CA VAL A 186 -11.58 -1.54 16.53
C VAL A 186 -10.59 -0.41 16.28
N VAL A 187 -10.56 0.54 17.21
CA VAL A 187 -9.53 1.59 17.25
C VAL A 187 -8.82 1.50 18.59
N GLU A 188 -7.50 1.39 18.58
CA GLU A 188 -6.65 1.44 19.75
C GLU A 188 -5.83 2.72 19.72
N LEU A 189 -5.98 3.55 20.76
CA LEU A 189 -5.15 4.75 20.91
C LEU A 189 -3.79 4.35 21.49
N VAL A 190 -2.73 4.83 20.87
CA VAL A 190 -1.34 4.58 21.26
C VAL A 190 -0.55 5.87 21.33
N ASP A 191 0.45 5.93 22.17
CA ASP A 191 1.33 7.10 22.22
C ASP A 191 2.19 7.19 20.95
N GLU A 192 2.74 6.04 20.51
CA GLU A 192 3.58 5.94 19.32
C GLU A 192 3.36 4.62 18.57
N LEU A 193 3.50 4.66 17.24
CA LEU A 193 3.50 3.47 16.40
C LEU A 193 4.88 2.81 16.40
N PRO A 194 4.98 1.45 16.49
CA PRO A 194 6.25 0.74 16.42
C PRO A 194 6.89 0.93 15.03
N ARG A 195 8.21 1.21 15.02
CA ARG A 195 8.94 1.50 13.78
C ARG A 195 10.21 0.68 13.66
N THR A 196 10.64 0.47 12.43
CA THR A 196 11.98 -0.02 12.09
C THR A 196 13.02 1.07 12.37
N ALA A 197 14.30 0.71 12.37
CA ALA A 197 15.40 1.68 12.42
C ALA A 197 15.36 2.70 11.25
N SER A 198 14.76 2.33 10.12
CA SER A 198 14.55 3.22 8.97
C SER A 198 13.27 4.07 9.05
N GLY A 199 12.53 4.02 10.17
CA GLY A 199 11.32 4.81 10.40
C GLY A 199 10.01 4.22 9.84
N LYS A 200 10.05 3.05 9.19
CA LYS A 200 8.84 2.40 8.66
C LYS A 200 8.03 1.74 9.78
N VAL A 201 6.71 1.88 9.73
CA VAL A 201 5.79 1.24 10.70
C VAL A 201 5.90 -0.29 10.63
N LEU A 202 6.05 -0.93 11.79
CA LEU A 202 6.13 -2.38 11.95
C LEU A 202 4.73 -3.00 12.12
N ARG A 203 3.96 -3.11 11.02
CA ARG A 203 2.59 -3.68 11.06
C ARG A 203 2.55 -5.09 11.65
N ARG A 204 3.61 -5.90 11.50
CA ARG A 204 3.68 -7.22 12.11
C ARG A 204 3.49 -7.17 13.63
N VAL A 205 4.17 -6.25 14.32
CA VAL A 205 4.06 -6.09 15.78
C VAL A 205 2.65 -5.65 16.19
N LEU A 206 1.96 -4.91 15.33
CA LEU A 206 0.58 -4.45 15.58
C LEU A 206 -0.46 -5.58 15.39
N ARG A 207 -0.20 -6.53 14.50
CA ARG A 207 -1.08 -7.70 14.31
C ARG A 207 -1.07 -8.67 15.48
N ASP A 208 0.05 -8.73 16.20
CA ASP A 208 0.26 -9.63 17.34
C ASP A 208 -0.31 -9.05 18.67
N ARG A 209 -0.90 -7.85 18.62
CA ARG A 209 -1.58 -7.16 19.74
C ARG A 209 -3.09 -7.35 19.66
#